data_cfccbfd08d8d68ed9bdcc66c311ef3ec
#
_entry.id   cfccbfd08d8d68ed9bdcc66c311ef3ec
#
_cell.length_a   1.000
_cell.length_b   1.000
_cell.length_c   1.000
_cell.angle_alpha   90.00
_cell.angle_beta   90.00
_cell.angle_gamma   90.00
#
_symmetry.space_group_name_H-M   'P 1'
#
loop_
_entity.id
_entity.type
_entity.pdbx_description
1 polymer ?
#
loop_
_entity_poly.entity_id
_entity_poly.type
_entity_poly.pdbx_seq_one_letter_code
_entity_poly.pdbx_strand_id
1 'polypeptide(L)'
;MKFNVSSTELLKGLMDISKAIPAKSALPILENFLFDLKGNILEVTASDSELTLKTEIEVDTTEEEGRIAVPARHIIDLLKELPDQPVAISTANDSSIECKWTSGNSVLPFFPAEDYPEIKGTGDDAERVEFPADSLIEGINSTIYATADDEIRPAMNGIFFDFSPESTTLVASDSHKLICYTVKEVKTPEKCSFILHKKPAAVLKSILGREDGAVEIAFDSSTVLFTFGKTTMVCRLIVGKYPKYRDVIPQNNSSILKIDRAMFLNTVRRVAVCANKASNHIKLELKPGQMEITAQDLGFAIAAYEKISCDYSGDELTIGFKSTFLTEILANMSCETVVMKFADSRRAALIIPSEDDEESGKICGILMPIMV
;
A
#
# COMPACT_ATOMS: atom_id res chain seq x y z
N MET A 1 -31.82 19.25 3.45
CA MET A 1 -30.70 18.93 4.39
C MET A 1 -30.28 20.19 5.11
N LYS A 2 -30.23 20.18 6.47
CA LYS A 2 -29.75 21.32 7.26
C LYS A 2 -29.14 20.87 8.59
N PHE A 3 -27.89 21.24 8.86
CA PHE A 3 -27.12 20.82 10.02
C PHE A 3 -25.99 21.79 10.38
N ASN A 4 -25.47 21.70 11.62
CA ASN A 4 -24.26 22.36 12.06
C ASN A 4 -23.17 21.33 12.40
N VAL A 5 -21.94 21.68 12.10
CA VAL A 5 -20.76 20.82 12.33
C VAL A 5 -19.52 21.67 12.55
N SER A 6 -18.53 21.18 13.33
CA SER A 6 -17.21 21.81 13.43
C SER A 6 -16.51 21.80 12.07
N SER A 7 -15.94 22.94 11.65
CA SER A 7 -15.14 23.04 10.42
C SER A 7 -13.97 22.07 10.42
N THR A 8 -13.32 21.89 11.56
CA THR A 8 -12.16 21.01 11.74
C THR A 8 -12.53 19.54 11.66
N GLU A 9 -13.62 19.12 12.34
CA GLU A 9 -14.08 17.73 12.32
C GLU A 9 -14.56 17.33 10.90
N LEU A 10 -15.31 18.21 10.24
CA LEU A 10 -15.74 17.99 8.86
C LEU A 10 -14.53 17.88 7.94
N LEU A 11 -13.59 18.83 8.00
CA LEU A 11 -12.39 18.81 7.17
C LEU A 11 -11.58 17.52 7.37
N LYS A 12 -11.38 17.11 8.64
CA LYS A 12 -10.64 15.88 8.97
C LYS A 12 -11.28 14.66 8.30
N GLY A 13 -12.58 14.45 8.48
CA GLY A 13 -13.30 13.33 7.87
C GLY A 13 -13.23 13.35 6.34
N LEU A 14 -13.42 14.53 5.72
CA LEU A 14 -13.35 14.67 4.26
C LEU A 14 -11.94 14.43 3.72
N MET A 15 -10.89 14.87 4.41
CA MET A 15 -9.50 14.66 4.01
C MET A 15 -9.12 13.18 4.00
N ASP A 16 -9.59 12.39 4.96
CA ASP A 16 -9.27 10.98 5.05
C ASP A 16 -9.87 10.19 3.87
N ILE A 17 -11.12 10.46 3.51
CA ILE A 17 -11.79 9.76 2.39
C ILE A 17 -11.52 10.38 1.02
N SER A 18 -10.99 11.62 0.94
CA SER A 18 -10.69 12.30 -0.32
C SER A 18 -9.72 11.53 -1.22
N LYS A 19 -8.95 10.59 -0.64
CA LYS A 19 -8.02 9.70 -1.36
C LYS A 19 -8.71 8.75 -2.34
N ALA A 20 -10.01 8.52 -2.19
CA ALA A 20 -10.83 7.78 -3.15
C ALA A 20 -11.37 8.66 -4.29
N ILE A 21 -11.31 10.00 -4.16
CA ILE A 21 -11.77 10.90 -5.23
C ILE A 21 -10.80 10.88 -6.40
N PRO A 22 -11.23 10.52 -7.61
CA PRO A 22 -10.37 10.52 -8.78
C PRO A 22 -10.08 11.95 -9.25
N ALA A 23 -8.87 12.19 -9.77
CA ALA A 23 -8.51 13.50 -10.34
C ALA A 23 -9.35 13.86 -11.57
N LYS A 24 -9.75 12.86 -12.34
CA LYS A 24 -10.74 12.90 -13.43
C LYS A 24 -11.46 11.56 -13.47
N SER A 25 -12.75 11.59 -13.72
CA SER A 25 -13.58 10.40 -13.86
C SER A 25 -14.38 10.42 -15.15
N ALA A 26 -14.62 9.24 -15.73
CA ALA A 26 -15.62 9.07 -16.80
C ALA A 26 -17.05 9.33 -16.28
N LEU A 27 -17.26 9.22 -14.98
CA LEU A 27 -18.49 9.55 -14.26
C LEU A 27 -18.25 10.79 -13.41
N PRO A 28 -18.62 12.01 -13.85
CA PRO A 28 -18.32 13.25 -13.13
C PRO A 28 -18.87 13.31 -11.71
N ILE A 29 -19.95 12.55 -11.42
CA ILE A 29 -20.53 12.47 -10.08
C ILE A 29 -19.52 11.95 -9.05
N LEU A 30 -18.55 11.11 -9.43
CA LEU A 30 -17.50 10.59 -8.55
C LEU A 30 -16.43 11.63 -8.14
N GLU A 31 -16.44 12.81 -8.73
CA GLU A 31 -15.62 13.95 -8.29
C GLU A 31 -16.24 14.66 -7.07
N ASN A 32 -17.37 14.14 -6.57
CA ASN A 32 -18.13 14.66 -5.44
C ASN A 32 -18.10 13.70 -4.25
N PHE A 33 -18.25 14.23 -3.06
CA PHE A 33 -18.63 13.46 -1.88
C PHE A 33 -20.14 13.25 -1.87
N LEU A 34 -20.57 12.05 -1.55
CA LEU A 34 -21.95 11.79 -1.21
C LEU A 34 -22.14 12.04 0.27
N PHE A 35 -22.97 13.00 0.64
CA PHE A 35 -23.42 13.30 1.99
C PHE A 35 -24.75 12.62 2.23
N ASP A 36 -24.87 11.81 3.29
CA ASP A 36 -26.10 11.17 3.75
C ASP A 36 -26.28 11.49 5.25
N LEU A 37 -27.16 12.42 5.58
CA LEU A 37 -27.42 12.87 6.94
C LEU A 37 -28.63 12.16 7.52
N LYS A 38 -28.42 11.42 8.60
CA LYS A 38 -29.46 10.72 9.38
C LYS A 38 -29.26 10.95 10.87
N GLY A 39 -30.26 11.46 11.55
CA GLY A 39 -30.10 11.90 12.93
C GLY A 39 -28.93 12.87 13.07
N ASN A 40 -28.04 12.63 14.01
CA ASN A 40 -26.83 13.45 14.23
C ASN A 40 -25.57 12.85 13.58
N ILE A 41 -25.71 11.94 12.61
CA ILE A 41 -24.59 11.33 11.90
C ILE A 41 -24.64 11.73 10.42
N LEU A 42 -23.57 12.33 9.97
CA LEU A 42 -23.30 12.54 8.54
C LEU A 42 -22.40 11.44 8.05
N GLU A 43 -22.96 10.47 7.32
CA GLU A 43 -22.15 9.52 6.53
C GLU A 43 -21.68 10.21 5.27
N VAL A 44 -20.35 10.22 5.05
CA VAL A 44 -19.75 10.75 3.83
C VAL A 44 -19.08 9.63 3.06
N THR A 45 -19.41 9.55 1.76
CA THR A 45 -18.84 8.54 0.84
C THR A 45 -18.04 9.21 -0.26
N ALA A 46 -16.88 8.63 -0.58
CA ALA A 46 -16.04 8.96 -1.72
C ALA A 46 -15.72 7.68 -2.51
N SER A 47 -15.73 7.72 -3.84
CA SER A 47 -15.51 6.53 -4.67
C SER A 47 -14.87 6.84 -6.02
N ASP A 48 -14.10 5.87 -6.53
CA ASP A 48 -13.62 5.85 -7.92
C ASP A 48 -14.15 4.65 -8.72
N SER A 49 -15.20 3.99 -8.24
CA SER A 49 -15.83 2.76 -8.75
C SER A 49 -15.08 1.45 -8.43
N GLU A 50 -13.79 1.49 -8.12
CA GLU A 50 -12.98 0.32 -7.71
C GLU A 50 -12.71 0.32 -6.21
N LEU A 51 -12.63 1.52 -5.65
CA LEU A 51 -12.39 1.81 -4.26
C LEU A 51 -13.46 2.77 -3.75
N THR A 52 -14.08 2.46 -2.62
CA THR A 52 -14.97 3.36 -1.89
C THR A 52 -14.51 3.52 -0.47
N LEU A 53 -14.51 4.74 -0.01
CA LEU A 53 -14.29 5.12 1.38
C LEU A 53 -15.55 5.74 1.93
N LYS A 54 -15.94 5.33 3.13
CA LYS A 54 -17.03 5.92 3.91
C LYS A 54 -16.51 6.30 5.28
N THR A 55 -16.98 7.40 5.81
CA THR A 55 -16.72 7.79 7.20
C THR A 55 -17.95 8.41 7.81
N GLU A 56 -18.09 8.27 9.13
CA GLU A 56 -19.16 8.88 9.92
C GLU A 56 -18.63 10.09 10.65
N ILE A 57 -19.33 11.21 10.52
CA ILE A 57 -19.02 12.47 11.19
C ILE A 57 -20.20 12.85 12.08
N GLU A 58 -19.95 13.00 13.37
CA GLU A 58 -20.97 13.50 14.29
C GLU A 58 -21.21 14.99 14.03
N VAL A 59 -22.47 15.38 13.90
CA VAL A 59 -22.88 16.77 13.70
C VAL A 59 -23.48 17.33 14.99
N ASP A 60 -23.26 18.61 15.25
CA ASP A 60 -23.72 19.27 16.49
C ASP A 60 -25.23 19.33 16.59
N THR A 61 -25.89 19.65 15.48
CA THR A 61 -27.36 19.73 15.38
C THR A 61 -27.83 19.37 13.99
N THR A 62 -28.99 18.71 13.90
CA THR A 62 -29.68 18.42 12.66
C THR A 62 -31.07 19.04 12.69
N GLU A 63 -31.38 19.86 11.69
CA GLU A 63 -32.71 20.41 11.52
C GLU A 63 -33.49 19.70 10.41
N GLU A 64 -32.81 19.23 9.37
CA GLU A 64 -33.38 18.54 8.21
C GLU A 64 -32.41 17.50 7.66
N GLU A 65 -32.83 16.26 7.63
CA GLU A 65 -32.10 15.14 7.01
C GLU A 65 -32.07 15.28 5.47
N GLY A 66 -31.21 14.50 4.82
CA GLY A 66 -31.19 14.47 3.38
C GLY A 66 -29.95 13.80 2.81
N ARG A 67 -29.92 13.66 1.48
CA ARG A 67 -28.85 12.99 0.74
C ARG A 67 -28.52 13.78 -0.52
N ILE A 68 -27.26 14.22 -0.66
CA ILE A 68 -26.80 15.06 -1.78
C ILE A 68 -25.33 14.76 -2.13
N ALA A 69 -24.93 15.03 -3.37
CA ALA A 69 -23.52 14.93 -3.78
C ALA A 69 -22.91 16.33 -3.89
N VAL A 70 -21.82 16.58 -3.14
CA VAL A 70 -21.16 17.88 -2.97
C VAL A 70 -19.77 17.87 -3.60
N PRO A 71 -19.36 18.85 -4.43
CA PRO A 71 -18.05 18.90 -5.06
C PRO A 71 -16.91 18.83 -4.05
N ALA A 72 -16.14 17.71 -4.10
CA ALA A 72 -15.15 17.37 -3.09
C ALA A 72 -14.04 18.42 -2.98
N ARG A 73 -13.51 18.87 -4.10
CA ARG A 73 -12.42 19.84 -4.12
C ARG A 73 -12.85 21.18 -3.52
N HIS A 74 -14.02 21.69 -3.90
CA HIS A 74 -14.47 22.99 -3.46
C HIS A 74 -14.75 23.05 -1.96
N ILE A 75 -15.43 22.03 -1.41
CA ILE A 75 -15.72 22.00 0.03
C ILE A 75 -14.45 21.83 0.86
N ILE A 76 -13.49 21.02 0.43
CA ILE A 76 -12.19 20.87 1.10
C ILE A 76 -11.40 22.17 1.07
N ASP A 77 -11.30 22.82 -0.10
CA ASP A 77 -10.54 24.06 -0.26
C ASP A 77 -11.16 25.18 0.60
N LEU A 78 -12.51 25.26 0.69
CA LEU A 78 -13.20 26.19 1.58
C LEU A 78 -12.86 25.91 3.05
N LEU A 79 -13.01 24.66 3.51
CA LEU A 79 -12.81 24.31 4.91
C LEU A 79 -11.34 24.48 5.36
N LYS A 80 -10.37 24.34 4.48
CA LYS A 80 -8.94 24.57 4.78
C LYS A 80 -8.63 26.02 5.15
N GLU A 81 -9.39 26.96 4.62
CA GLU A 81 -9.18 28.40 4.87
C GLU A 81 -9.99 28.90 6.10
N LEU A 82 -10.84 28.03 6.69
CA LEU A 82 -11.60 28.39 7.88
C LEU A 82 -10.82 28.02 9.16
N PRO A 83 -10.78 28.92 10.16
CA PRO A 83 -10.37 28.56 11.50
C PRO A 83 -11.38 27.58 12.12
N ASP A 84 -11.00 26.95 13.23
CA ASP A 84 -11.92 26.10 13.98
C ASP A 84 -13.14 26.87 14.48
N GLN A 85 -14.29 26.53 13.93
CA GLN A 85 -15.56 27.17 14.24
C GLN A 85 -16.76 26.33 13.77
N PRO A 86 -17.96 26.53 14.31
CA PRO A 86 -19.18 25.95 13.76
C PRO A 86 -19.44 26.43 12.32
N VAL A 87 -19.83 25.50 11.45
CA VAL A 87 -20.32 25.79 10.10
C VAL A 87 -21.72 25.22 9.96
N ALA A 88 -22.66 26.07 9.57
CA ALA A 88 -24.01 25.67 9.20
C ALA A 88 -24.05 25.34 7.72
N ILE A 89 -24.46 24.11 7.38
CA ILE A 89 -24.65 23.66 6.00
C ILE A 89 -26.15 23.45 5.77
N SER A 90 -26.68 24.09 4.73
CA SER A 90 -28.11 23.96 4.37
C SER A 90 -28.31 23.96 2.87
N THR A 91 -29.30 23.20 2.40
CA THR A 91 -29.77 23.32 1.02
C THR A 91 -30.48 24.66 0.85
N ALA A 92 -29.96 25.49 -0.05
CA ALA A 92 -30.51 26.83 -0.31
C ALA A 92 -31.63 26.79 -1.37
N ASN A 93 -31.53 25.87 -2.32
CA ASN A 93 -32.50 25.58 -3.37
C ASN A 93 -32.25 24.15 -3.91
N ASP A 94 -32.90 23.78 -5.00
CA ASP A 94 -32.81 22.44 -5.59
C ASP A 94 -31.45 22.11 -6.23
N SER A 95 -30.46 23.00 -6.23
CA SER A 95 -29.17 22.80 -6.89
C SER A 95 -27.97 23.39 -6.16
N SER A 96 -28.17 24.03 -4.99
CA SER A 96 -27.08 24.64 -4.23
C SER A 96 -27.22 24.47 -2.73
N ILE A 97 -26.08 24.32 -2.07
CA ILE A 97 -25.94 24.39 -0.61
C ILE A 97 -25.30 25.73 -0.22
N GLU A 98 -25.72 26.26 0.92
CA GLU A 98 -25.07 27.36 1.61
C GLU A 98 -24.25 26.81 2.78
N CYS A 99 -22.96 27.15 2.81
CA CYS A 99 -22.05 26.93 3.94
C CYS A 99 -21.87 28.27 4.65
N LYS A 100 -22.38 28.42 5.86
CA LYS A 100 -22.37 29.67 6.63
C LYS A 100 -21.53 29.52 7.88
N TRP A 101 -20.64 30.49 8.10
CA TRP A 101 -19.79 30.58 9.29
C TRP A 101 -19.94 31.95 9.97
N THR A 102 -19.23 32.23 11.06
CA THR A 102 -19.41 33.41 11.90
C THR A 102 -19.36 34.74 11.12
N SER A 103 -18.48 34.87 10.13
CA SER A 103 -18.21 36.12 9.42
C SER A 103 -18.57 36.12 7.94
N GLY A 104 -19.17 35.05 7.43
CA GLY A 104 -19.47 34.95 6.00
C GLY A 104 -20.23 33.71 5.60
N ASN A 105 -20.45 33.57 4.30
CA ASN A 105 -21.03 32.36 3.70
C ASN A 105 -20.43 32.09 2.31
N SER A 106 -20.57 30.85 1.88
CA SER A 106 -20.27 30.39 0.52
C SER A 106 -21.41 29.56 -0.01
N VAL A 107 -21.68 29.65 -1.31
CA VAL A 107 -22.68 28.84 -1.99
C VAL A 107 -21.96 27.91 -2.96
N LEU A 108 -22.20 26.60 -2.82
CA LEU A 108 -21.65 25.57 -3.67
C LEU A 108 -22.78 24.82 -4.39
N PRO A 109 -22.56 24.37 -5.63
CA PRO A 109 -23.53 23.49 -6.28
C PRO A 109 -23.58 22.14 -5.56
N PHE A 110 -24.70 21.43 -5.67
CA PHE A 110 -24.76 20.00 -5.37
C PHE A 110 -25.47 19.27 -6.52
N PHE A 111 -25.34 17.95 -6.54
CA PHE A 111 -25.95 17.06 -7.53
C PHE A 111 -26.86 16.06 -6.82
N PRO A 112 -27.88 15.53 -7.52
CA PRO A 112 -28.76 14.49 -6.97
C PRO A 112 -27.98 13.27 -6.49
N ALA A 113 -28.32 12.78 -5.32
CA ALA A 113 -27.66 11.61 -4.74
C ALA A 113 -27.95 10.32 -5.49
N GLU A 114 -29.08 10.25 -6.21
CA GLU A 114 -29.52 9.13 -7.02
C GLU A 114 -28.56 8.82 -8.18
N ASP A 115 -27.81 9.82 -8.65
CA ASP A 115 -26.81 9.68 -9.69
C ASP A 115 -25.50 9.05 -9.16
N TYR A 116 -25.33 8.96 -7.83
CA TYR A 116 -24.14 8.37 -7.22
C TYR A 116 -24.23 6.84 -7.24
N PRO A 117 -23.24 6.12 -7.82
CA PRO A 117 -23.31 4.68 -7.95
C PRO A 117 -23.32 4.00 -6.59
N GLU A 118 -24.21 3.04 -6.41
CA GLU A 118 -24.23 2.20 -5.22
C GLU A 118 -23.08 1.19 -5.27
N ILE A 119 -22.30 1.15 -4.20
CA ILE A 119 -21.22 0.20 -4.08
C ILE A 119 -21.65 -0.88 -3.09
N LYS A 120 -21.74 -2.10 -3.63
CA LYS A 120 -22.08 -3.28 -2.84
C LYS A 120 -20.91 -3.67 -1.98
N GLY A 121 -21.16 -3.92 -0.71
CA GLY A 121 -20.23 -4.57 0.20
C GLY A 121 -20.05 -6.06 -0.13
N THR A 122 -19.41 -6.78 0.79
CA THR A 122 -19.29 -8.23 0.74
C THR A 122 -20.64 -8.93 0.99
N GLY A 123 -20.79 -10.16 0.48
CA GLY A 123 -21.96 -11.00 0.75
C GLY A 123 -22.05 -11.47 2.22
N ASP A 124 -23.18 -12.07 2.57
CA ASP A 124 -23.43 -12.59 3.93
C ASP A 124 -22.47 -13.74 4.32
N ASP A 125 -21.97 -14.50 3.34
CA ASP A 125 -21.02 -15.60 3.50
C ASP A 125 -19.54 -15.14 3.46
N ALA A 126 -19.26 -13.86 3.68
CA ALA A 126 -17.89 -13.32 3.64
C ALA A 126 -17.04 -13.90 4.78
N GLU A 127 -15.81 -14.27 4.44
CA GLU A 127 -14.77 -14.59 5.41
C GLU A 127 -14.41 -13.35 6.23
N ARG A 128 -14.20 -13.53 7.54
CA ARG A 128 -13.88 -12.42 8.46
C ARG A 128 -12.60 -12.69 9.22
N VAL A 129 -11.75 -11.68 9.28
CA VAL A 129 -10.46 -11.74 9.98
C VAL A 129 -10.20 -10.39 10.67
N GLU A 130 -9.75 -10.45 11.90
CA GLU A 130 -9.25 -9.27 12.62
C GLU A 130 -7.73 -9.18 12.43
N PHE A 131 -7.24 -8.01 12.07
CA PHE A 131 -5.83 -7.76 11.75
C PHE A 131 -5.32 -6.54 12.54
N PRO A 132 -4.21 -6.63 13.30
CA PRO A 132 -3.62 -5.46 13.95
C PRO A 132 -3.23 -4.41 12.91
N ALA A 133 -3.62 -3.16 13.11
CA ALA A 133 -3.39 -2.07 12.14
C ALA A 133 -1.90 -1.91 11.82
N ASP A 134 -1.03 -1.91 12.83
CA ASP A 134 0.42 -1.79 12.64
C ASP A 134 1.00 -2.92 11.79
N SER A 135 0.61 -4.17 12.08
CA SER A 135 1.06 -5.35 11.31
C SER A 135 0.55 -5.31 9.86
N LEU A 136 -0.65 -4.79 9.64
CA LEU A 136 -1.22 -4.61 8.30
C LEU A 136 -0.46 -3.53 7.50
N ILE A 137 -0.19 -2.38 8.14
CA ILE A 137 0.61 -1.29 7.56
C ILE A 137 2.01 -1.79 7.19
N GLU A 138 2.65 -2.50 8.12
CA GLU A 138 4.00 -3.02 7.94
C GLU A 138 4.06 -4.07 6.82
N GLY A 139 3.09 -4.99 6.77
CA GLY A 139 2.95 -5.97 5.70
C GLY A 139 2.73 -5.34 4.32
N ILE A 140 1.88 -4.32 4.22
CA ILE A 140 1.67 -3.57 2.98
C ILE A 140 2.95 -2.80 2.61
N ASN A 141 3.60 -2.11 3.54
CA ASN A 141 4.86 -1.39 3.30
C ASN A 141 5.94 -2.31 2.75
N SER A 142 6.08 -3.48 3.37
CA SER A 142 7.11 -4.46 3.03
C SER A 142 6.89 -5.13 1.67
N THR A 143 5.66 -5.10 1.12
CA THR A 143 5.34 -5.87 -0.09
C THR A 143 4.94 -5.02 -1.29
N ILE A 144 4.29 -3.88 -1.10
CA ILE A 144 3.67 -3.09 -2.18
C ILE A 144 4.62 -2.70 -3.32
N TYR A 145 5.89 -2.42 -3.01
CA TYR A 145 6.90 -2.03 -3.99
C TYR A 145 7.32 -3.19 -4.92
N ALA A 146 6.99 -4.40 -4.54
CA ALA A 146 7.27 -5.60 -5.35
C ALA A 146 6.12 -5.98 -6.29
N THR A 147 4.98 -5.28 -6.25
CA THR A 147 3.87 -5.51 -7.20
C THR A 147 4.29 -5.13 -8.62
N ALA A 148 3.70 -5.81 -9.61
CA ALA A 148 3.88 -5.50 -11.02
C ALA A 148 2.95 -4.38 -11.51
N ASP A 149 3.21 -3.95 -12.75
CA ASP A 149 2.32 -3.22 -13.65
C ASP A 149 2.25 -4.03 -14.96
N ASP A 150 1.47 -5.12 -14.96
CA ASP A 150 1.48 -6.10 -16.05
C ASP A 150 0.04 -6.38 -16.51
N GLU A 151 -0.29 -6.00 -17.74
CA GLU A 151 -1.63 -6.22 -18.32
C GLU A 151 -1.89 -7.70 -18.63
N ILE A 152 -0.83 -8.50 -18.83
CA ILE A 152 -0.94 -9.92 -19.17
C ILE A 152 -1.18 -10.77 -17.90
N ARG A 153 -0.61 -10.34 -16.78
CA ARG A 153 -0.68 -11.05 -15.50
C ARG A 153 -1.25 -10.16 -14.39
N PRO A 154 -2.52 -9.75 -14.48
CA PRO A 154 -3.11 -8.78 -13.55
C PRO A 154 -3.06 -9.24 -12.08
N ALA A 155 -3.00 -10.55 -11.81
CA ALA A 155 -2.84 -11.07 -10.46
C ALA A 155 -1.57 -10.56 -9.75
N MET A 156 -0.53 -10.18 -10.50
CA MET A 156 0.72 -9.64 -9.93
C MET A 156 0.67 -8.12 -9.68
N ASN A 157 -0.40 -7.42 -10.10
CA ASN A 157 -0.58 -5.98 -9.88
C ASN A 157 -1.12 -5.65 -8.48
N GLY A 158 -1.16 -6.64 -7.60
CA GLY A 158 -1.64 -6.51 -6.24
C GLY A 158 -0.83 -7.31 -5.24
N ILE A 159 -1.17 -7.11 -3.98
CA ILE A 159 -0.66 -7.87 -2.85
C ILE A 159 -1.58 -9.06 -2.63
N PHE A 160 -1.02 -10.25 -2.61
CA PHE A 160 -1.72 -11.48 -2.30
C PHE A 160 -1.71 -11.71 -0.78
N PHE A 161 -2.88 -11.78 -0.19
CA PHE A 161 -3.11 -12.12 1.20
C PHE A 161 -3.39 -13.63 1.28
N ASP A 162 -2.47 -14.38 1.85
CA ASP A 162 -2.53 -15.85 1.99
C ASP A 162 -2.76 -16.20 3.47
N PHE A 163 -4.01 -16.47 3.84
CA PHE A 163 -4.40 -16.82 5.19
C PHE A 163 -4.34 -18.34 5.39
N SER A 164 -3.88 -18.76 6.58
CA SER A 164 -3.81 -20.16 6.95
C SER A 164 -3.96 -20.34 8.47
N PRO A 165 -4.16 -21.60 8.94
CA PRO A 165 -4.18 -21.90 10.38
C PRO A 165 -2.86 -21.61 11.14
N GLU A 166 -1.75 -21.47 10.42
CA GLU A 166 -0.43 -21.22 11.02
C GLU A 166 -0.11 -19.73 11.08
N SER A 167 -0.46 -18.99 10.03
CA SER A 167 -0.09 -17.58 9.88
C SER A 167 -0.79 -16.94 8.68
N THR A 168 -0.70 -15.63 8.56
CA THR A 168 -1.05 -14.89 7.34
C THR A 168 0.22 -14.40 6.68
N THR A 169 0.32 -14.54 5.35
CA THR A 169 1.44 -14.05 4.57
C THR A 169 0.96 -13.09 3.49
N LEU A 170 1.50 -11.88 3.48
CA LEU A 170 1.32 -10.91 2.39
C LEU A 170 2.44 -11.13 1.38
N VAL A 171 2.10 -11.24 0.10
CA VAL A 171 3.06 -11.57 -0.97
C VAL A 171 2.88 -10.63 -2.14
N ALA A 172 3.98 -10.14 -2.68
CA ALA A 172 3.99 -9.40 -3.94
C ALA A 172 5.19 -9.80 -4.81
N SER A 173 4.99 -9.80 -6.13
CA SER A 173 6.03 -10.15 -7.09
C SER A 173 5.78 -9.48 -8.44
N ASP A 174 6.88 -9.12 -9.14
CA ASP A 174 6.89 -8.66 -10.53
C ASP A 174 7.57 -9.67 -11.48
N SER A 175 7.80 -10.90 -11.03
CA SER A 175 8.57 -11.98 -11.68
C SER A 175 10.09 -11.84 -11.59
N HIS A 176 10.62 -10.69 -11.21
CA HIS A 176 12.06 -10.48 -11.03
C HIS A 176 12.47 -10.44 -9.56
N LYS A 177 11.58 -9.95 -8.74
CA LYS A 177 11.67 -9.98 -7.28
C LYS A 177 10.36 -10.50 -6.70
N LEU A 178 10.43 -11.10 -5.53
CA LEU A 178 9.27 -11.54 -4.74
C LEU A 178 9.54 -11.23 -3.28
N ILE A 179 8.55 -10.67 -2.61
CA ILE A 179 8.62 -10.38 -1.19
C ILE A 179 7.45 -11.05 -0.48
N CYS A 180 7.76 -11.71 0.62
CA CYS A 180 6.79 -12.25 1.57
C CYS A 180 6.95 -11.52 2.90
N TYR A 181 5.83 -11.14 3.51
CA TYR A 181 5.76 -10.66 4.88
C TYR A 181 4.79 -11.52 5.67
N THR A 182 5.26 -12.16 6.74
CA THR A 182 4.50 -13.15 7.50
C THR A 182 4.11 -12.62 8.87
N VAL A 183 2.81 -12.65 9.17
CA VAL A 183 2.20 -12.28 10.46
C VAL A 183 1.71 -13.57 11.13
N LYS A 184 2.36 -13.97 12.24
CA LYS A 184 2.08 -15.24 12.93
C LYS A 184 0.84 -15.16 13.81
N GLU A 185 0.47 -13.97 14.24
CA GLU A 185 -0.63 -13.70 15.15
C GLU A 185 -2.00 -13.80 14.45
N VAL A 186 -2.04 -13.48 13.16
CA VAL A 186 -3.27 -13.50 12.36
C VAL A 186 -3.42 -14.87 11.68
N LYS A 187 -4.50 -15.55 12.00
CA LYS A 187 -4.77 -16.94 11.55
C LYS A 187 -6.24 -17.10 11.20
N THR A 188 -6.51 -18.03 10.30
CA THR A 188 -7.89 -18.43 9.94
C THR A 188 -8.08 -19.92 10.13
N PRO A 189 -9.29 -20.40 10.46
CA PRO A 189 -9.55 -21.84 10.62
C PRO A 189 -9.23 -22.66 9.38
N GLU A 190 -9.53 -22.10 8.21
CA GLU A 190 -9.29 -22.70 6.91
C GLU A 190 -8.42 -21.79 6.04
N LYS A 191 -7.84 -22.35 4.98
CA LYS A 191 -7.06 -21.57 4.02
C LYS A 191 -7.99 -20.75 3.17
N CYS A 192 -7.78 -19.43 3.18
CA CYS A 192 -8.47 -18.49 2.31
C CYS A 192 -7.49 -17.43 1.81
N SER A 193 -7.86 -16.69 0.79
CA SER A 193 -6.95 -15.73 0.19
C SER A 193 -7.67 -14.74 -0.71
N PHE A 194 -7.07 -13.56 -0.87
CA PHE A 194 -7.49 -12.59 -1.88
C PHE A 194 -6.30 -11.81 -2.43
N ILE A 195 -6.50 -11.09 -3.54
CA ILE A 195 -5.50 -10.20 -4.14
C ILE A 195 -6.02 -8.77 -4.11
N LEU A 196 -5.38 -7.92 -3.31
CA LEU A 196 -5.70 -6.50 -3.22
C LEU A 196 -4.83 -5.70 -4.19
N HIS A 197 -5.45 -4.96 -5.11
CA HIS A 197 -4.71 -4.12 -6.05
C HIS A 197 -3.84 -3.09 -5.33
N LYS A 198 -2.67 -2.74 -5.90
CA LYS A 198 -1.70 -1.82 -5.29
C LYS A 198 -2.26 -0.44 -4.93
N LYS A 199 -3.19 0.11 -5.73
CA LYS A 199 -3.79 1.42 -5.44
C LYS A 199 -4.62 1.41 -4.16
N PRO A 200 -5.64 0.53 -3.98
CA PRO A 200 -6.32 0.38 -2.70
C PRO A 200 -5.36 0.09 -1.53
N ALA A 201 -4.35 -0.77 -1.71
CA ALA A 201 -3.39 -1.06 -0.66
C ALA A 201 -2.62 0.20 -0.21
N ALA A 202 -2.21 1.05 -1.16
CA ALA A 202 -1.55 2.33 -0.85
C ALA A 202 -2.47 3.31 -0.12
N VAL A 203 -3.75 3.37 -0.49
CA VAL A 203 -4.75 4.20 0.18
C VAL A 203 -4.99 3.69 1.59
N LEU A 204 -5.24 2.39 1.77
CA LEU A 204 -5.45 1.76 3.08
C LEU A 204 -4.31 2.07 4.04
N LYS A 205 -3.07 1.82 3.64
CA LYS A 205 -1.87 2.15 4.42
C LYS A 205 -1.84 3.61 4.85
N SER A 206 -2.19 4.52 3.96
CA SER A 206 -2.11 5.96 4.22
C SER A 206 -3.19 6.48 5.17
N ILE A 207 -4.30 5.74 5.31
CA ILE A 207 -5.40 6.08 6.24
C ILE A 207 -5.13 5.43 7.60
N LEU A 208 -4.76 4.15 7.62
CA LEU A 208 -4.48 3.39 8.84
C LEU A 208 -3.36 3.98 9.69
N GLY A 209 -2.38 4.67 9.11
CA GLY A 209 -1.27 5.28 9.87
C GLY A 209 -1.68 6.34 10.90
N ARG A 210 -2.99 6.58 11.07
CA ARG A 210 -3.57 7.49 12.08
C ARG A 210 -4.50 6.78 13.07
N GLU A 211 -4.68 5.47 12.88
CA GLU A 211 -5.61 4.67 13.67
C GLU A 211 -4.84 3.68 14.53
N ASP A 212 -5.13 3.67 15.82
CA ASP A 212 -4.65 2.66 16.74
C ASP A 212 -5.70 1.54 16.86
N GLY A 213 -5.26 0.27 16.86
CA GLY A 213 -6.13 -0.87 17.13
C GLY A 213 -6.18 -1.92 16.04
N ALA A 214 -7.32 -2.58 15.92
CA ALA A 214 -7.54 -3.65 14.96
C ALA A 214 -8.38 -3.19 13.77
N VAL A 215 -8.13 -3.81 12.61
CA VAL A 215 -8.88 -3.66 11.37
C VAL A 215 -9.71 -4.94 11.17
N GLU A 216 -11.01 -4.82 11.12
CA GLU A 216 -11.87 -5.92 10.69
C GLU A 216 -11.81 -6.02 9.16
N ILE A 217 -11.45 -7.19 8.65
CA ILE A 217 -11.38 -7.49 7.22
C ILE A 217 -12.47 -8.52 6.91
N ALA A 218 -13.43 -8.16 6.06
CA ALA A 218 -14.42 -9.09 5.53
C ALA A 218 -14.24 -9.19 4.01
N PHE A 219 -14.20 -10.40 3.45
CA PHE A 219 -13.97 -10.56 2.01
C PHE A 219 -14.70 -11.76 1.43
N ASP A 220 -15.03 -11.64 0.15
CA ASP A 220 -15.56 -12.70 -0.70
C ASP A 220 -14.68 -12.88 -1.96
N SER A 221 -15.19 -13.52 -3.00
CA SER A 221 -14.43 -13.77 -4.23
C SER A 221 -14.14 -12.53 -5.08
N SER A 222 -14.78 -11.39 -4.82
CA SER A 222 -14.76 -10.20 -5.67
C SER A 222 -14.53 -8.90 -4.93
N THR A 223 -14.78 -8.86 -3.63
CA THR A 223 -14.81 -7.64 -2.83
C THR A 223 -14.15 -7.87 -1.47
N VAL A 224 -13.45 -6.88 -0.97
CA VAL A 224 -12.97 -6.82 0.41
C VAL A 224 -13.44 -5.54 1.08
N LEU A 225 -13.82 -5.67 2.33
CA LEU A 225 -14.24 -4.61 3.24
C LEU A 225 -13.22 -4.51 4.38
N PHE A 226 -12.70 -3.34 4.62
CA PHE A 226 -11.88 -3.02 5.79
C PHE A 226 -12.66 -2.04 6.67
N THR A 227 -12.85 -2.37 7.95
CA THR A 227 -13.53 -1.51 8.93
C THR A 227 -12.57 -1.17 10.06
N PHE A 228 -12.38 0.11 10.33
CA PHE A 228 -11.52 0.62 11.39
C PHE A 228 -12.00 2.00 11.86
N GLY A 229 -12.05 2.22 13.17
CA GLY A 229 -12.62 3.45 13.75
C GLY A 229 -14.02 3.73 13.21
N LYS A 230 -14.22 4.92 12.65
CA LYS A 230 -15.47 5.34 11.98
C LYS A 230 -15.41 5.21 10.46
N THR A 231 -14.37 4.54 9.93
CA THR A 231 -14.11 4.46 8.49
C THR A 231 -14.32 3.04 7.98
N THR A 232 -14.96 2.96 6.84
CA THR A 232 -15.14 1.72 6.07
C THR A 232 -14.56 1.91 4.67
N MET A 233 -13.75 0.95 4.23
CA MET A 233 -13.13 0.91 2.91
C MET A 233 -13.59 -0.34 2.17
N VAL A 234 -14.25 -0.17 1.04
CA VAL A 234 -14.68 -1.26 0.15
C VAL A 234 -13.82 -1.25 -1.09
N CYS A 235 -13.24 -2.39 -1.46
CA CYS A 235 -12.40 -2.53 -2.65
C CYS A 235 -12.84 -3.70 -3.50
N ARG A 236 -12.76 -3.55 -4.81
CA ARG A 236 -12.80 -4.68 -5.74
C ARG A 236 -11.49 -5.43 -5.68
N LEU A 237 -11.58 -6.75 -5.68
CA LEU A 237 -10.44 -7.65 -5.70
C LEU A 237 -9.99 -7.96 -7.13
N ILE A 238 -8.70 -8.24 -7.29
CA ILE A 238 -8.20 -8.82 -8.54
C ILE A 238 -8.63 -10.28 -8.58
N VAL A 239 -9.51 -10.60 -9.52
CA VAL A 239 -9.97 -11.98 -9.74
C VAL A 239 -8.90 -12.76 -10.49
N GLY A 240 -8.46 -13.89 -9.94
CA GLY A 240 -7.47 -14.75 -10.57
C GLY A 240 -6.71 -15.60 -9.58
N LYS A 241 -5.87 -16.49 -10.12
CA LYS A 241 -5.02 -17.35 -9.29
C LYS A 241 -3.63 -16.71 -9.17
N TYR A 242 -3.22 -16.42 -7.94
CA TYR A 242 -1.85 -15.99 -7.69
C TYR A 242 -0.85 -17.13 -7.99
N PRO A 243 0.36 -16.83 -8.52
CA PRO A 243 1.39 -17.85 -8.74
C PRO A 243 1.73 -18.60 -7.43
N LYS A 244 2.16 -19.86 -7.58
CA LYS A 244 2.61 -20.67 -6.44
C LYS A 244 3.96 -20.14 -5.92
N TYR A 245 3.91 -19.04 -5.18
CA TYR A 245 5.10 -18.32 -4.73
C TYR A 245 6.04 -19.16 -3.85
N ARG A 246 5.48 -20.09 -3.08
CA ARG A 246 6.26 -20.97 -2.18
C ARG A 246 7.23 -21.89 -2.96
N ASP A 247 6.88 -22.26 -4.21
CA ASP A 247 7.71 -23.15 -5.04
C ASP A 247 8.97 -22.45 -5.57
N VAL A 248 9.00 -21.11 -5.57
CA VAL A 248 10.15 -20.32 -6.05
C VAL A 248 11.09 -19.88 -4.93
N ILE A 249 10.74 -20.12 -3.67
CA ILE A 249 11.61 -19.83 -2.51
C ILE A 249 12.75 -20.84 -2.47
N PRO A 250 14.02 -20.39 -2.62
CA PRO A 250 15.15 -21.31 -2.65
C PRO A 250 15.36 -22.02 -1.31
N GLN A 251 15.49 -23.35 -1.33
CA GLN A 251 15.72 -24.15 -0.12
C GLN A 251 17.21 -24.54 0.06
N ASN A 252 18.01 -24.51 -1.01
CA ASN A 252 19.35 -25.08 -1.05
C ASN A 252 20.44 -24.03 -1.38
N ASN A 253 20.28 -22.80 -0.93
CA ASN A 253 21.27 -21.76 -1.07
C ASN A 253 22.31 -21.89 0.06
N SER A 254 23.49 -22.42 -0.24
CA SER A 254 24.53 -22.78 0.75
C SER A 254 25.56 -21.68 1.02
N SER A 255 25.78 -20.76 0.06
CA SER A 255 26.69 -19.63 0.24
C SER A 255 25.96 -18.49 0.96
N ILE A 256 26.54 -17.95 2.02
CA ILE A 256 25.89 -17.01 2.92
C ILE A 256 26.73 -15.73 3.02
N LEU A 257 26.10 -14.60 2.73
CA LEU A 257 26.63 -13.25 2.96
C LEU A 257 25.87 -12.61 4.13
N LYS A 258 26.59 -12.16 5.16
CA LYS A 258 26.06 -11.28 6.22
C LYS A 258 26.71 -9.92 6.10
N ILE A 259 25.92 -8.84 6.13
CA ILE A 259 26.42 -7.50 5.91
C ILE A 259 25.49 -6.45 6.55
N ASP A 260 26.07 -5.34 7.04
CA ASP A 260 25.30 -4.17 7.43
C ASP A 260 24.45 -3.66 6.26
N ARG A 261 23.14 -3.60 6.47
CA ARG A 261 22.16 -3.25 5.43
C ARG A 261 22.35 -1.82 4.92
N ALA A 262 22.57 -0.86 5.80
CA ALA A 262 22.69 0.55 5.44
C ALA A 262 23.97 0.81 4.63
N MET A 263 25.08 0.21 5.05
CA MET A 263 26.36 0.26 4.32
C MET A 263 26.19 -0.34 2.93
N PHE A 264 25.60 -1.53 2.83
CA PHE A 264 25.39 -2.21 1.55
C PHE A 264 24.48 -1.41 0.62
N LEU A 265 23.31 -0.93 1.11
CA LEU A 265 22.39 -0.08 0.37
C LEU A 265 23.09 1.17 -0.20
N ASN A 266 23.85 1.87 0.63
CA ASN A 266 24.52 3.09 0.23
C ASN A 266 25.64 2.82 -0.78
N THR A 267 26.37 1.70 -0.65
CA THR A 267 27.39 1.28 -1.63
C THR A 267 26.74 0.94 -2.98
N VAL A 268 25.68 0.16 -2.97
CA VAL A 268 24.92 -0.14 -4.21
C VAL A 268 24.44 1.15 -4.88
N ARG A 269 23.90 2.10 -4.13
CA ARG A 269 23.45 3.40 -4.67
C ARG A 269 24.59 4.18 -5.30
N ARG A 270 25.76 4.27 -4.66
CA ARG A 270 26.92 4.99 -5.22
C ARG A 270 27.41 4.36 -6.51
N VAL A 271 27.62 3.05 -6.50
CA VAL A 271 28.14 2.33 -7.68
C VAL A 271 27.12 2.36 -8.83
N ALA A 272 25.84 2.23 -8.54
CA ALA A 272 24.75 2.25 -9.52
C ALA A 272 24.63 3.57 -10.32
N VAL A 273 25.22 4.66 -9.85
CA VAL A 273 25.30 5.92 -10.61
C VAL A 273 25.98 5.72 -11.96
N CYS A 274 26.97 4.81 -12.01
CA CYS A 274 27.73 4.45 -13.23
C CYS A 274 27.13 3.25 -13.98
N ALA A 275 26.01 2.70 -13.54
CA ALA A 275 25.34 1.61 -14.25
C ALA A 275 24.67 2.11 -15.53
N ASN A 276 24.65 1.28 -16.57
CA ASN A 276 23.90 1.56 -17.79
C ASN A 276 22.41 1.78 -17.46
N LYS A 277 21.83 2.88 -17.92
CA LYS A 277 20.48 3.33 -17.55
C LYS A 277 19.36 2.41 -18.05
N ALA A 278 19.57 1.63 -19.10
CA ALA A 278 18.57 0.69 -19.61
C ALA A 278 18.56 -0.62 -18.80
N SER A 279 19.72 -1.16 -18.45
CA SER A 279 19.83 -2.42 -17.72
C SER A 279 19.89 -2.26 -16.20
N ASN A 280 20.41 -1.13 -15.70
CA ASN A 280 20.72 -0.89 -14.29
C ASN A 280 21.55 -2.01 -13.66
N HIS A 281 22.45 -2.61 -14.46
CA HIS A 281 23.22 -3.79 -14.08
C HIS A 281 24.35 -3.40 -13.13
N ILE A 282 24.45 -4.13 -12.02
CA ILE A 282 25.61 -4.18 -11.13
C ILE A 282 26.08 -5.61 -10.97
N LYS A 283 27.38 -5.77 -10.74
CA LYS A 283 28.03 -7.06 -10.50
C LYS A 283 28.58 -7.09 -9.07
N LEU A 284 28.33 -8.17 -8.35
CA LEU A 284 28.89 -8.46 -7.04
C LEU A 284 29.92 -9.57 -7.20
N GLU A 285 31.15 -9.35 -6.72
CA GLU A 285 32.19 -10.37 -6.59
C GLU A 285 32.41 -10.65 -5.10
N LEU A 286 32.02 -11.85 -4.68
CA LEU A 286 32.00 -12.28 -3.28
C LEU A 286 33.19 -13.17 -3.01
N LYS A 287 33.98 -12.82 -1.98
CA LYS A 287 35.12 -13.59 -1.45
C LYS A 287 35.06 -13.59 0.07
N PRO A 288 35.69 -14.56 0.75
CA PRO A 288 35.76 -14.53 2.21
C PRO A 288 36.30 -13.20 2.72
N GLY A 289 35.52 -12.54 3.58
CA GLY A 289 35.86 -11.25 4.23
C GLY A 289 35.65 -10.00 3.36
N GLN A 290 35.34 -10.12 2.06
CA GLN A 290 35.24 -8.96 1.17
C GLN A 290 34.22 -9.17 0.05
N MET A 291 33.51 -8.10 -0.30
CA MET A 291 32.70 -8.01 -1.50
C MET A 291 33.15 -6.80 -2.34
N GLU A 292 33.29 -7.00 -3.66
CA GLU A 292 33.47 -5.91 -4.61
C GLU A 292 32.20 -5.72 -5.41
N ILE A 293 31.70 -4.50 -5.50
CA ILE A 293 30.53 -4.11 -6.29
C ILE A 293 31.00 -3.26 -7.45
N THR A 294 30.63 -3.64 -8.67
CA THR A 294 31.03 -2.92 -9.89
C THR A 294 29.82 -2.58 -10.76
N ALA A 295 29.90 -1.45 -11.44
CA ALA A 295 28.97 -1.07 -12.50
C ALA A 295 29.73 -0.36 -13.63
N GLN A 296 29.23 -0.47 -14.85
CA GLN A 296 29.81 0.24 -15.99
C GLN A 296 28.75 0.56 -17.04
N ASP A 297 28.98 1.63 -17.76
CA ASP A 297 28.28 1.96 -19.00
C ASP A 297 29.30 2.26 -20.09
N LEU A 298 29.50 1.26 -20.96
CA LEU A 298 30.48 1.35 -22.06
C LEU A 298 30.12 2.43 -23.08
N GLY A 299 28.83 2.76 -23.23
CA GLY A 299 28.36 3.80 -24.15
C GLY A 299 28.78 5.19 -23.74
N PHE A 300 28.90 5.44 -22.44
CA PHE A 300 29.35 6.72 -21.87
C PHE A 300 30.76 6.67 -21.32
N ALA A 301 31.47 5.54 -21.42
CA ALA A 301 32.81 5.33 -20.87
C ALA A 301 32.92 5.65 -19.36
N ILE A 302 31.88 5.32 -18.60
CA ILE A 302 31.82 5.47 -17.15
C ILE A 302 31.83 4.11 -16.46
N ALA A 303 32.56 4.05 -15.32
CA ALA A 303 32.57 2.86 -14.48
C ALA A 303 32.80 3.25 -13.02
N ALA A 304 32.33 2.43 -12.12
CA ALA A 304 32.59 2.54 -10.69
C ALA A 304 32.82 1.15 -10.09
N TYR A 305 33.66 1.09 -9.07
CA TYR A 305 33.75 -0.06 -8.20
C TYR A 305 33.93 0.41 -6.75
N GLU A 306 33.46 -0.42 -5.83
CA GLU A 306 33.66 -0.20 -4.41
C GLU A 306 33.87 -1.54 -3.70
N LYS A 307 34.84 -1.61 -2.79
CA LYS A 307 35.12 -2.79 -1.96
C LYS A 307 34.65 -2.53 -0.55
N ILE A 308 33.91 -3.49 -0.01
CA ILE A 308 33.42 -3.41 1.37
C ILE A 308 33.69 -4.73 2.09
N SER A 309 33.94 -4.62 3.39
CA SER A 309 34.10 -5.79 4.25
C SER A 309 32.73 -6.44 4.49
N CYS A 310 32.71 -7.75 4.50
CA CYS A 310 31.49 -8.52 4.77
C CYS A 310 31.86 -9.88 5.38
N ASP A 311 30.91 -10.52 6.04
CA ASP A 311 31.04 -11.91 6.45
C ASP A 311 30.43 -12.79 5.34
N TYR A 312 31.29 -13.42 4.56
CA TYR A 312 30.88 -14.30 3.47
C TYR A 312 31.45 -15.70 3.68
N SER A 313 30.57 -16.68 3.68
CA SER A 313 30.91 -18.10 3.73
C SER A 313 30.38 -18.83 2.49
N GLY A 314 31.29 -19.40 1.74
CA GLY A 314 31.02 -20.10 0.48
C GLY A 314 32.19 -20.01 -0.50
N ASP A 315 32.06 -20.63 -1.67
CA ASP A 315 33.02 -20.47 -2.75
C ASP A 315 32.96 -19.08 -3.35
N GLU A 316 34.07 -18.60 -3.95
CA GLU A 316 34.07 -17.31 -4.66
C GLU A 316 32.94 -17.27 -5.69
N LEU A 317 32.12 -16.24 -5.64
CA LEU A 317 30.91 -16.10 -6.46
C LEU A 317 30.88 -14.74 -7.16
N THR A 318 30.67 -14.77 -8.48
CA THR A 318 30.32 -13.56 -9.26
C THR A 318 28.88 -13.64 -9.69
N ILE A 319 28.07 -12.64 -9.33
CA ILE A 319 26.64 -12.60 -9.61
C ILE A 319 26.20 -11.17 -9.98
N GLY A 320 25.29 -11.04 -10.94
CA GLY A 320 24.73 -9.77 -11.39
C GLY A 320 23.32 -9.56 -10.90
N PHE A 321 22.98 -8.30 -10.58
CA PHE A 321 21.64 -7.91 -10.24
C PHE A 321 21.26 -6.57 -10.90
N LYS A 322 19.96 -6.35 -11.04
CA LYS A 322 19.44 -5.02 -11.32
C LYS A 322 19.50 -4.18 -10.06
N SER A 323 20.31 -3.12 -10.08
CA SER A 323 20.56 -2.28 -8.90
C SER A 323 19.32 -1.67 -8.31
N THR A 324 18.35 -1.30 -9.15
CA THR A 324 17.05 -0.75 -8.69
C THR A 324 16.30 -1.76 -7.82
N PHE A 325 16.23 -3.02 -8.22
CA PHE A 325 15.52 -4.05 -7.44
C PHE A 325 16.21 -4.36 -6.12
N LEU A 326 17.55 -4.50 -6.14
CA LEU A 326 18.31 -4.70 -4.92
C LEU A 326 18.18 -3.51 -3.96
N THR A 327 18.25 -2.29 -4.50
CA THR A 327 18.06 -1.05 -3.71
C THR A 327 16.66 -0.98 -3.10
N GLU A 328 15.61 -1.32 -3.84
CA GLU A 328 14.24 -1.35 -3.34
C GLU A 328 14.07 -2.34 -2.19
N ILE A 329 14.60 -3.56 -2.32
CA ILE A 329 14.52 -4.56 -1.25
C ILE A 329 15.25 -4.06 -0.01
N LEU A 330 16.52 -3.65 -0.14
CA LEU A 330 17.33 -3.17 0.98
C LEU A 330 16.76 -1.92 1.66
N ALA A 331 16.12 -1.03 0.90
CA ALA A 331 15.53 0.20 1.43
C ALA A 331 14.24 -0.03 2.22
N ASN A 332 13.50 -1.10 1.90
CA ASN A 332 12.23 -1.43 2.56
C ASN A 332 12.36 -2.51 3.65
N MET A 333 13.57 -2.94 3.97
CA MET A 333 13.86 -3.76 5.15
C MET A 333 14.25 -2.86 6.32
N SER A 334 13.79 -3.17 7.53
CA SER A 334 14.08 -2.44 8.76
C SER A 334 15.24 -3.01 9.58
N CYS A 335 15.75 -4.21 9.24
CA CYS A 335 16.84 -4.88 9.94
C CYS A 335 18.18 -4.11 9.86
N GLU A 336 19.03 -4.28 10.87
CA GLU A 336 20.41 -3.75 10.85
C GLU A 336 21.31 -4.58 9.95
N THR A 337 21.24 -5.91 10.08
CA THR A 337 22.05 -6.86 9.30
C THR A 337 21.16 -7.63 8.34
N VAL A 338 21.51 -7.59 7.05
CA VAL A 338 20.88 -8.40 6.02
C VAL A 338 21.71 -9.65 5.72
N VAL A 339 21.03 -10.76 5.53
CA VAL A 339 21.60 -12.04 5.09
C VAL A 339 21.16 -12.32 3.68
N MET A 340 22.11 -12.52 2.77
CA MET A 340 21.83 -13.03 1.43
C MET A 340 22.35 -14.46 1.30
N LYS A 341 21.51 -15.35 0.78
CA LYS A 341 21.89 -16.74 0.53
C LYS A 341 21.87 -17.03 -0.96
N PHE A 342 22.91 -17.68 -1.46
CA PHE A 342 23.11 -17.99 -2.86
C PHE A 342 23.34 -19.49 -3.07
N ALA A 343 22.87 -20.02 -4.19
CA ALA A 343 23.25 -21.35 -4.66
C ALA A 343 24.34 -21.26 -5.74
N ASP A 344 24.15 -20.37 -6.72
CA ASP A 344 25.07 -20.08 -7.82
C ASP A 344 24.72 -18.73 -8.47
N SER A 345 25.39 -18.37 -9.56
CA SER A 345 25.21 -17.10 -10.27
C SER A 345 23.93 -16.99 -11.12
N ARG A 346 23.13 -18.06 -11.23
CA ARG A 346 21.95 -18.13 -12.13
C ARG A 346 20.65 -18.32 -11.39
N ARG A 347 20.70 -18.86 -10.17
CA ARG A 347 19.52 -19.10 -9.34
C ARG A 347 19.23 -17.90 -8.45
N ALA A 348 17.95 -17.77 -8.09
CA ALA A 348 17.49 -16.68 -7.25
C ALA A 348 18.24 -16.59 -5.91
N ALA A 349 18.63 -15.39 -5.54
CA ALA A 349 19.15 -15.09 -4.21
C ALA A 349 18.00 -14.92 -3.22
N LEU A 350 18.17 -15.48 -2.02
CA LEU A 350 17.29 -15.25 -0.87
C LEU A 350 17.87 -14.10 -0.06
N ILE A 351 17.03 -13.14 0.34
CA ILE A 351 17.41 -11.95 1.12
C ILE A 351 16.50 -11.90 2.35
N ILE A 352 17.08 -12.00 3.54
CA ILE A 352 16.35 -12.07 4.81
C ILE A 352 17.06 -11.24 5.88
N PRO A 353 16.38 -10.81 6.95
CA PRO A 353 17.01 -10.29 8.15
C PRO A 353 17.92 -11.35 8.81
N SER A 354 18.89 -10.91 9.60
CA SER A 354 19.69 -11.82 10.45
C SER A 354 18.78 -12.56 11.45
N GLU A 355 19.20 -13.74 11.88
CA GLU A 355 18.44 -14.54 12.87
C GLU A 355 18.31 -13.85 14.24
N ASP A 356 19.25 -12.97 14.56
CA ASP A 356 19.28 -12.19 15.81
C ASP A 356 18.43 -10.90 15.73
N ASP A 357 17.86 -10.58 14.57
CA ASP A 357 17.05 -9.38 14.34
C ASP A 357 15.57 -9.62 14.71
N GLU A 358 14.89 -8.60 15.22
CA GLU A 358 13.46 -8.67 15.57
C GLU A 358 12.56 -8.97 14.36
N GLU A 359 13.02 -8.62 13.15
CA GLU A 359 12.35 -8.92 11.88
C GLU A 359 12.61 -10.34 11.37
N SER A 360 13.42 -11.14 12.10
CA SER A 360 13.71 -12.52 11.73
C SER A 360 12.45 -13.36 11.59
N GLY A 361 12.32 -14.00 10.43
CA GLY A 361 11.18 -14.85 10.10
C GLY A 361 9.91 -14.09 9.66
N LYS A 362 9.90 -12.75 9.68
CA LYS A 362 8.80 -11.94 9.14
C LYS A 362 8.98 -11.68 7.64
N ILE A 363 10.14 -11.23 7.22
CA ILE A 363 10.42 -10.82 5.84
C ILE A 363 11.26 -11.86 5.11
N CYS A 364 10.86 -12.19 3.89
CA CYS A 364 11.59 -13.03 2.97
C CYS A 364 11.57 -12.38 1.58
N GLY A 365 12.72 -11.93 1.11
CA GLY A 365 12.93 -11.37 -0.23
C GLY A 365 13.62 -12.37 -1.14
N ILE A 366 13.20 -12.43 -2.40
CA ILE A 366 13.83 -13.20 -3.47
C ILE A 366 14.18 -12.24 -4.60
N LEU A 367 15.38 -12.35 -5.12
CA LEU A 367 15.85 -11.53 -6.23
C LEU A 367 16.46 -12.41 -7.31
N MET A 368 15.92 -12.32 -8.54
CA MET A 368 16.46 -13.01 -9.69
C MET A 368 17.75 -12.34 -10.17
N PRO A 369 18.83 -13.11 -10.37
CA PRO A 369 20.04 -12.57 -10.95
C PRO A 369 19.87 -12.28 -12.44
N ILE A 370 20.75 -11.42 -12.97
CA ILE A 370 20.94 -11.21 -14.40
C ILE A 370 22.31 -11.72 -14.82
N MET A 371 22.43 -12.15 -16.08
CA MET A 371 23.70 -12.70 -16.57
C MET A 371 24.79 -11.62 -16.55
N VAL A 372 25.99 -12.02 -16.09
CA VAL A 372 27.20 -11.18 -15.98
C VAL A 372 28.06 -11.39 -17.22
#